data_e318655d271a082c9986ce3af04620c7
#
_entry.id   e318655d271a082c9986ce3af04620c7
#
_cell.length_a   1.000
_cell.length_b   1.000
_cell.length_c   1.000
_cell.angle_alpha   90.00
_cell.angle_beta   90.00
_cell.angle_gamma   90.00
#
_symmetry.space_group_name_H-M   'P 1'
#
loop_
_entity.id
_entity.type
_entity.pdbx_description
1 polymer ?
#
loop_
_entity_poly.entity_id
_entity_poly.type
_entity_poly.pdbx_seq_one_letter_code
_entity_poly.pdbx_strand_id
1 'polypeptide(L)'
;MKTMIAIPAMEQMYSWTAQCLANLRHVGECKTEYIIRMQVDMARNVLAQKAIEGGYDRILWIDSDMTFEPDMMERLSDDLEAGWDMVTGLYFKRTFPLEPVIYSHIEEAKAETYWEYPQDQVFPVAGCGFGGVLMRTDILRDLKDPPFLPFLHLSEDLSFCVRMAAHDRRMACDSRVKLGHMGTIVFSEKLYKHPKGG
;
A
#
# COMPACT_ATOMS: atom_id res chain seq x y z
N MET A 1 -0.42 8.88 19.26
CA MET A 1 -0.49 8.64 17.81
C MET A 1 -1.64 7.70 17.55
N LYS A 2 -2.50 8.06 16.60
CA LYS A 2 -3.73 7.34 16.27
C LYS A 2 -3.69 6.89 14.80
N THR A 3 -3.85 5.60 14.57
CA THR A 3 -3.78 5.01 13.22
C THR A 3 -5.11 4.36 12.84
N MET A 4 -5.60 4.65 11.64
CA MET A 4 -6.70 3.91 11.04
C MET A 4 -6.14 2.77 10.19
N ILE A 5 -6.58 1.54 10.45
CA ILE A 5 -6.36 0.40 9.56
C ILE A 5 -7.53 0.37 8.59
N ALA A 6 -7.27 0.71 7.34
CA ALA A 6 -8.28 0.97 6.30
C ALA A 6 -8.35 -0.21 5.33
N ILE A 7 -9.51 -0.86 5.25
CA ILE A 7 -9.70 -2.08 4.47
C ILE A 7 -10.85 -1.89 3.46
N PRO A 8 -10.53 -1.58 2.19
CA PRO A 8 -11.51 -1.71 1.13
C PRO A 8 -11.73 -3.20 0.82
N ALA A 9 -12.99 -3.64 0.84
CA ALA A 9 -13.34 -5.03 0.57
C ALA A 9 -14.59 -5.12 -0.31
N MET A 10 -14.67 -6.15 -1.16
CA MET A 10 -15.91 -6.42 -1.89
C MET A 10 -16.92 -7.11 -0.95
N GLU A 11 -17.02 -8.42 -0.96
CA GLU A 11 -17.95 -9.17 -0.12
C GLU A 11 -17.24 -10.08 0.87
N GLN A 12 -15.99 -10.43 0.56
CA GLN A 12 -15.25 -11.44 1.29
C GLN A 12 -13.83 -10.94 1.59
N MET A 13 -13.31 -11.38 2.70
CA MET A 13 -11.90 -11.29 3.04
C MET A 13 -11.37 -12.71 3.22
N TYR A 14 -10.17 -12.97 2.75
CA TYR A 14 -9.54 -14.27 2.98
C TYR A 14 -9.32 -14.50 4.47
N SER A 15 -9.59 -15.71 4.96
CA SER A 15 -9.40 -16.08 6.37
C SER A 15 -7.94 -15.88 6.84
N TRP A 16 -6.98 -16.04 5.95
CA TRP A 16 -5.57 -15.76 6.24
C TRP A 16 -5.28 -14.26 6.40
N THR A 17 -5.92 -13.40 5.61
CA THR A 17 -5.86 -11.95 5.84
C THR A 17 -6.45 -11.58 7.20
N ALA A 18 -7.61 -12.18 7.55
CA ALA A 18 -8.23 -11.98 8.86
C ALA A 18 -7.32 -12.44 10.00
N GLN A 19 -6.62 -13.57 9.84
CA GLN A 19 -5.66 -14.06 10.81
C GLN A 19 -4.45 -13.13 10.95
N CYS A 20 -3.91 -12.62 9.83
CA CYS A 20 -2.83 -11.64 9.86
C CYS A 20 -3.25 -10.37 10.60
N LEU A 21 -4.45 -9.84 10.34
CA LEU A 21 -5.01 -8.67 11.03
C LEU A 21 -5.16 -8.92 12.54
N ALA A 22 -5.63 -10.11 12.94
CA ALA A 22 -5.79 -10.47 14.36
C ALA A 22 -4.44 -10.57 15.11
N ASN A 23 -3.36 -10.88 14.40
CA ASN A 23 -2.01 -11.01 14.95
C ASN A 23 -1.14 -9.76 14.74
N LEU A 24 -1.64 -8.75 14.04
CA LEU A 24 -0.89 -7.52 13.76
C LEU A 24 -0.53 -6.80 15.07
N ARG A 25 0.75 -6.51 15.28
CA ARG A 25 1.21 -5.71 16.40
C ARG A 25 0.98 -4.26 16.12
N HIS A 26 0.16 -3.64 16.96
CA HIS A 26 -0.27 -2.25 16.82
C HIS A 26 0.78 -1.28 17.36
N VAL A 27 0.93 -0.13 16.68
CA VAL A 27 1.74 1.00 17.13
C VAL A 27 0.80 2.15 17.49
N GLY A 28 0.68 2.43 18.79
CA GLY A 28 -0.24 3.44 19.33
C GLY A 28 -1.70 2.96 19.34
N GLU A 29 -2.63 3.92 19.31
CA GLU A 29 -4.07 3.65 19.22
C GLU A 29 -4.44 3.27 17.78
N CYS A 30 -5.04 2.10 17.57
CA CYS A 30 -5.45 1.63 16.28
C CYS A 30 -6.95 1.33 16.23
N LYS A 31 -7.58 1.69 15.11
CA LYS A 31 -8.96 1.32 14.80
C LYS A 31 -9.06 0.80 13.37
N THR A 32 -9.67 -0.37 13.20
CA THR A 32 -9.93 -0.93 11.88
C THR A 32 -11.27 -0.43 11.34
N GLU A 33 -11.26 0.08 10.11
CA GLU A 33 -12.44 0.53 9.36
C GLU A 33 -12.54 -0.23 8.03
N TYR A 34 -13.74 -0.68 7.72
CA TYR A 34 -14.05 -1.41 6.49
C TYR A 34 -15.01 -0.60 5.63
N ILE A 35 -14.79 -0.62 4.32
CA ILE A 35 -15.83 -0.26 3.33
C ILE A 35 -16.07 -1.49 2.47
N ILE A 36 -17.32 -1.95 2.42
CA ILE A 36 -17.73 -3.22 1.80
C ILE A 36 -18.65 -2.93 0.62
N ARG A 37 -18.52 -3.70 -0.47
CA ARG A 37 -19.36 -3.62 -1.67
C ARG A 37 -19.30 -2.26 -2.38
N MET A 38 -18.14 -1.65 -2.39
CA MET A 38 -17.90 -0.40 -3.10
C MET A 38 -16.68 -0.56 -4.01
N GLN A 39 -16.69 0.10 -5.16
CA GLN A 39 -15.53 0.15 -6.06
C GLN A 39 -14.32 0.69 -5.32
N VAL A 40 -13.11 0.16 -5.59
CA VAL A 40 -11.93 0.35 -4.75
C VAL A 40 -11.54 1.82 -4.60
N ASP A 41 -11.56 2.60 -5.68
CA ASP A 41 -11.28 4.04 -5.67
C ASP A 41 -12.28 4.83 -4.80
N MET A 42 -13.57 4.51 -4.91
CA MET A 42 -14.62 5.10 -4.07
C MET A 42 -14.46 4.69 -2.61
N ALA A 43 -14.19 3.41 -2.34
CA ALA A 43 -13.97 2.90 -0.98
C ALA A 43 -12.78 3.59 -0.30
N ARG A 44 -11.66 3.76 -1.04
CA ARG A 44 -10.48 4.47 -0.54
C ARG A 44 -10.76 5.95 -0.29
N ASN A 45 -11.54 6.62 -1.14
CA ASN A 45 -11.95 8.01 -0.89
C ASN A 45 -12.81 8.15 0.37
N VAL A 46 -13.77 7.25 0.59
CA VAL A 46 -14.59 7.25 1.82
C VAL A 46 -13.73 7.00 3.06
N LEU A 47 -12.80 6.05 3.00
CA LEU A 47 -11.87 5.76 4.10
C LEU A 47 -10.93 6.95 4.37
N ALA A 48 -10.41 7.60 3.33
CA ALA A 48 -9.60 8.80 3.45
C ALA A 48 -10.35 9.94 4.17
N GLN A 49 -11.60 10.17 3.79
CA GLN A 49 -12.45 11.16 4.45
C GLN A 49 -12.69 10.82 5.93
N LYS A 50 -13.00 9.56 6.23
CA LYS A 50 -13.14 9.09 7.63
C LYS A 50 -11.86 9.29 8.44
N ALA A 51 -10.68 9.11 7.83
CA ALA A 51 -9.41 9.32 8.51
C ALA A 51 -9.20 10.80 8.87
N ILE A 52 -9.53 11.71 7.96
CA ILE A 52 -9.46 13.16 8.21
C ILE A 52 -10.44 13.57 9.32
N GLU A 53 -11.72 13.18 9.20
CA GLU A 53 -12.78 13.51 10.15
C GLU A 53 -12.54 12.91 11.53
N GLY A 54 -12.00 11.70 11.58
CA GLY A 54 -11.66 10.98 12.80
C GLY A 54 -10.38 11.47 13.50
N GLY A 55 -9.64 12.42 12.91
CA GLY A 55 -8.40 12.97 13.44
C GLY A 55 -7.30 11.92 13.59
N TYR A 56 -7.21 10.99 12.63
CA TYR A 56 -6.13 10.00 12.61
C TYR A 56 -4.82 10.66 12.13
N ASP A 57 -3.71 10.29 12.78
CA ASP A 57 -2.36 10.75 12.38
C ASP A 57 -1.85 9.97 11.17
N ARG A 58 -2.23 8.69 11.07
CA ARG A 58 -1.77 7.74 10.04
C ARG A 58 -2.90 6.86 9.53
N ILE A 59 -2.70 6.33 8.32
CA ILE A 59 -3.54 5.30 7.70
C ILE A 59 -2.66 4.13 7.29
N LEU A 60 -3.03 2.93 7.75
CA LEU A 60 -2.50 1.66 7.25
C LEU A 60 -3.53 1.06 6.30
N TRP A 61 -3.25 1.13 5.00
CA TRP A 61 -4.05 0.49 3.96
C TRP A 61 -3.70 -0.98 3.86
N ILE A 62 -4.70 -1.85 3.86
CA ILE A 62 -4.55 -3.30 3.67
C ILE A 62 -5.69 -3.78 2.77
N ASP A 63 -5.37 -4.38 1.63
CA ASP A 63 -6.39 -5.02 0.80
C ASP A 63 -6.85 -6.34 1.44
N SER A 64 -8.10 -6.72 1.17
CA SER A 64 -8.77 -7.86 1.81
C SER A 64 -8.22 -9.25 1.43
N ASP A 65 -7.19 -9.27 0.59
CA ASP A 65 -6.52 -10.46 0.06
C ASP A 65 -5.00 -10.47 0.30
N MET A 66 -4.52 -9.72 1.30
CA MET A 66 -3.11 -9.66 1.65
C MET A 66 -2.77 -10.53 2.87
N THR A 67 -1.57 -11.11 2.86
CA THR A 67 -0.96 -11.75 4.03
C THR A 67 0.34 -11.05 4.40
N PHE A 68 0.64 -10.99 5.69
CA PHE A 68 1.80 -10.26 6.22
C PHE A 68 2.21 -10.78 7.58
N GLU A 69 3.45 -10.48 7.97
CA GLU A 69 3.98 -10.82 9.29
C GLU A 69 3.44 -9.86 10.38
N PRO A 70 3.36 -10.32 11.63
CA PRO A 70 2.81 -9.51 12.73
C PRO A 70 3.53 -8.17 12.96
N ASP A 71 4.81 -8.04 12.60
CA ASP A 71 5.64 -6.85 12.79
C ASP A 71 5.56 -5.83 11.64
N MET A 72 4.72 -6.07 10.63
CA MET A 72 4.59 -5.19 9.46
C MET A 72 4.38 -3.73 9.85
N MET A 73 3.41 -3.46 10.73
CA MET A 73 3.07 -2.09 11.11
C MET A 73 4.20 -1.41 11.91
N GLU A 74 4.92 -2.17 12.74
CA GLU A 74 6.06 -1.67 13.50
C GLU A 74 7.17 -1.20 12.55
N ARG A 75 7.57 -2.05 11.60
CA ARG A 75 8.62 -1.73 10.60
C ARG A 75 8.25 -0.53 9.73
N LEU A 76 7.05 -0.52 9.16
CA LEU A 76 6.59 0.63 8.35
C LEU A 76 6.48 1.91 9.19
N SER A 77 6.20 1.81 10.51
CA SER A 77 6.18 2.96 11.41
C SER A 77 7.58 3.53 11.64
N ASP A 78 8.58 2.68 11.84
CA ASP A 78 9.98 3.09 11.97
C ASP A 78 10.46 3.85 10.73
N ASP A 79 10.06 3.38 9.54
CA ASP A 79 10.40 4.04 8.28
C ASP A 79 9.74 5.43 8.15
N LEU A 80 8.48 5.59 8.55
CA LEU A 80 7.83 6.91 8.60
C LEU A 80 8.54 7.85 9.59
N GLU A 81 9.00 7.35 10.75
CA GLU A 81 9.80 8.14 11.70
C GLU A 81 11.18 8.51 11.13
N ALA A 82 11.75 7.68 10.26
CA ALA A 82 12.98 7.99 9.52
C ALA A 82 12.79 9.08 8.46
N GLY A 83 11.55 9.59 8.29
CA GLY A 83 11.23 10.78 7.50
C GLY A 83 10.61 10.51 6.13
N TRP A 84 10.10 9.29 5.87
CA TRP A 84 9.24 9.03 4.72
C TRP A 84 7.81 9.51 5.00
N ASP A 85 7.08 9.89 3.95
CA ASP A 85 5.67 10.30 4.08
C ASP A 85 4.73 9.12 3.87
N MET A 86 5.12 8.17 3.02
CA MET A 86 4.42 6.94 2.71
C MET A 86 5.40 5.79 2.49
N VAL A 87 5.12 4.62 3.07
CA VAL A 87 5.94 3.41 2.90
C VAL A 87 5.06 2.21 2.58
N THR A 88 5.44 1.43 1.58
CA THR A 88 4.80 0.15 1.23
C THR A 88 5.70 -1.02 1.61
N GLY A 89 5.10 -2.15 1.98
CA GLY A 89 5.77 -3.44 1.91
C GLY A 89 5.85 -3.96 0.47
N LEU A 90 6.73 -4.94 0.25
CA LEU A 90 6.93 -5.54 -1.06
C LEU A 90 5.93 -6.68 -1.32
N TYR A 91 5.17 -6.60 -2.42
CA TYR A 91 4.31 -7.68 -2.90
C TYR A 91 4.24 -7.72 -4.43
N PHE A 92 3.57 -8.75 -4.97
CA PHE A 92 3.59 -9.08 -6.39
C PHE A 92 2.17 -9.17 -6.95
N LYS A 93 2.01 -8.88 -8.25
CA LYS A 93 0.77 -9.14 -8.99
C LYS A 93 0.44 -10.63 -8.97
N ARG A 94 -0.84 -10.96 -9.07
CA ARG A 94 -1.35 -12.34 -9.14
C ARG A 94 -1.27 -12.93 -10.56
N THR A 95 -0.14 -12.73 -11.21
CA THR A 95 0.13 -13.18 -12.59
C THR A 95 1.50 -13.85 -12.67
N PHE A 96 1.73 -14.63 -13.71
CA PHE A 96 3.05 -15.17 -14.01
C PHE A 96 3.55 -14.61 -15.35
N PRO A 97 4.82 -14.19 -15.48
CA PRO A 97 5.82 -14.12 -14.39
C PRO A 97 5.37 -13.14 -13.28
N LEU A 98 5.86 -13.35 -12.06
CA LEU A 98 5.55 -12.43 -10.96
C LEU A 98 6.17 -11.07 -11.23
N GLU A 99 5.37 -10.04 -11.06
CA GLU A 99 5.74 -8.64 -11.25
C GLU A 99 5.56 -7.88 -9.93
N PRO A 100 6.63 -7.23 -9.40
CA PRO A 100 6.51 -6.46 -8.17
C PRO A 100 5.60 -5.26 -8.39
N VAL A 101 4.77 -4.94 -7.39
CA VAL A 101 3.82 -3.82 -7.45
C VAL A 101 4.45 -2.55 -6.89
N ILE A 102 5.66 -2.25 -7.36
CA ILE A 102 6.41 -1.03 -7.11
C ILE A 102 6.99 -0.52 -8.43
N TYR A 103 7.11 0.80 -8.55
CA TYR A 103 7.46 1.44 -9.81
C TYR A 103 8.63 2.40 -9.61
N SER A 104 9.64 2.28 -10.48
CA SER A 104 10.84 3.13 -10.47
C SER A 104 10.61 4.50 -11.10
N HIS A 105 9.66 4.57 -12.03
CA HIS A 105 9.33 5.78 -12.78
C HIS A 105 7.88 5.78 -13.21
N ILE A 106 7.24 6.97 -13.23
CA ILE A 106 5.89 7.18 -13.78
C ILE A 106 5.93 8.44 -14.62
N GLU A 107 5.73 8.31 -15.93
CA GLU A 107 5.71 9.42 -16.88
C GLU A 107 4.65 9.18 -17.95
N GLU A 108 3.94 10.23 -18.37
CA GLU A 108 2.94 10.20 -19.44
C GLU A 108 1.96 9.02 -19.37
N ALA A 109 1.46 8.70 -18.18
CA ALA A 109 0.55 7.58 -17.92
C ALA A 109 1.18 6.17 -18.09
N LYS A 110 2.50 6.06 -18.12
CA LYS A 110 3.23 4.80 -18.09
C LYS A 110 3.95 4.66 -16.77
N ALA A 111 3.76 3.52 -16.11
CA ALA A 111 4.49 3.16 -14.90
C ALA A 111 5.50 2.07 -15.25
N GLU A 112 6.77 2.31 -14.95
CA GLU A 112 7.84 1.35 -15.16
C GLU A 112 8.03 0.52 -13.90
N THR A 113 7.79 -0.79 -14.00
CA THR A 113 7.96 -1.73 -12.88
C THR A 113 9.41 -1.76 -12.43
N TYR A 114 9.64 -1.69 -11.11
CA TYR A 114 10.97 -1.71 -10.51
C TYR A 114 11.47 -3.16 -10.37
N TRP A 115 11.96 -3.74 -11.48
CA TRP A 115 12.37 -5.15 -11.52
C TRP A 115 13.61 -5.46 -10.68
N GLU A 116 14.63 -4.60 -10.74
CA GLU A 116 15.90 -4.77 -10.03
C GLU A 116 15.92 -3.93 -8.74
N TYR A 117 14.89 -4.10 -7.89
CA TYR A 117 14.78 -3.36 -6.66
C TYR A 117 15.83 -3.79 -5.62
N PRO A 118 16.27 -2.87 -4.74
CA PRO A 118 17.18 -3.17 -3.64
C PRO A 118 16.59 -4.18 -2.65
N GLN A 119 17.41 -5.17 -2.26
CA GLN A 119 17.00 -6.21 -1.31
C GLN A 119 17.28 -5.80 0.13
N ASP A 120 16.43 -6.24 1.05
CA ASP A 120 16.56 -6.11 2.51
C ASP A 120 16.86 -4.67 3.01
N GLN A 121 16.24 -3.68 2.38
CA GLN A 121 16.38 -2.27 2.75
C GLN A 121 15.19 -1.42 2.35
N VAL A 122 15.14 -0.18 2.85
CA VAL A 122 14.18 0.85 2.45
C VAL A 122 14.79 1.66 1.31
N PHE A 123 14.00 1.90 0.26
CA PHE A 123 14.45 2.66 -0.91
C PHE A 123 13.31 3.45 -1.54
N PRO A 124 13.60 4.56 -2.23
CA PRO A 124 12.59 5.39 -2.87
C PRO A 124 11.91 4.67 -4.02
N VAL A 125 10.62 4.93 -4.21
CA VAL A 125 9.81 4.49 -5.35
C VAL A 125 9.03 5.67 -5.93
N ALA A 126 8.75 5.63 -7.23
CA ALA A 126 7.88 6.62 -7.88
C ALA A 126 6.39 6.30 -7.66
N GLY A 127 6.06 5.05 -7.34
CA GLY A 127 4.72 4.63 -7.01
C GLY A 127 4.66 3.17 -6.56
N CYS A 128 3.52 2.80 -5.99
CA CYS A 128 3.22 1.44 -5.53
C CYS A 128 1.71 1.18 -5.55
N GLY A 129 1.33 -0.09 -5.45
CA GLY A 129 -0.04 -0.45 -5.13
C GLY A 129 -0.33 -0.32 -3.62
N PHE A 130 -1.60 -0.33 -3.24
CA PHE A 130 -2.07 -0.06 -1.87
C PHE A 130 -2.46 -1.31 -1.08
N GLY A 131 -1.89 -2.46 -1.42
CA GLY A 131 -2.14 -3.72 -0.71
C GLY A 131 -1.57 -3.79 0.72
N GLY A 132 -0.55 -2.98 1.04
CA GLY A 132 0.04 -2.89 2.38
C GLY A 132 0.88 -1.62 2.49
N VAL A 133 0.24 -0.47 2.77
CA VAL A 133 0.84 0.87 2.77
C VAL A 133 0.54 1.57 4.08
N LEU A 134 1.57 2.07 4.75
CA LEU A 134 1.42 3.01 5.86
C LEU A 134 1.77 4.42 5.38
N MET A 135 0.92 5.41 5.68
CA MET A 135 1.11 6.79 5.28
C MET A 135 0.66 7.78 6.36
N ARG A 136 1.17 9.00 6.29
CA ARG A 136 0.70 10.14 7.10
C ARG A 136 -0.65 10.63 6.57
N THR A 137 -1.59 10.93 7.45
CA THR A 137 -2.92 11.43 7.06
C THR A 137 -2.88 12.87 6.52
N ASP A 138 -1.87 13.68 6.92
CA ASP A 138 -1.73 15.06 6.45
C ASP A 138 -1.54 15.17 4.93
N ILE A 139 -1.00 14.14 4.28
CA ILE A 139 -0.91 14.03 2.80
C ILE A 139 -2.27 14.29 2.14
N LEU A 140 -3.34 13.75 2.72
CA LEU A 140 -4.69 13.89 2.15
C LEU A 140 -5.18 15.33 2.10
N ARG A 141 -4.62 16.22 2.93
CA ARG A 141 -4.95 17.65 2.93
C ARG A 141 -4.26 18.42 1.80
N ASP A 142 -3.10 17.91 1.36
CA ASP A 142 -2.37 18.51 0.23
C ASP A 142 -3.01 18.13 -1.11
N LEU A 143 -3.60 16.93 -1.16
CA LEU A 143 -4.24 16.42 -2.37
C LEU A 143 -5.66 16.98 -2.50
N LYS A 144 -6.05 17.32 -3.73
CA LYS A 144 -7.44 17.73 -4.03
C LYS A 144 -8.37 16.53 -3.91
N ASP A 145 -9.56 16.75 -3.38
CA ASP A 145 -10.63 15.74 -3.33
C ASP A 145 -11.21 15.44 -4.72
N PRO A 146 -11.47 14.17 -5.02
CA PRO A 146 -11.12 12.97 -4.25
C PRO A 146 -9.66 12.54 -4.50
N PRO A 147 -8.90 12.16 -3.44
CA PRO A 147 -7.46 11.83 -3.55
C PRO A 147 -7.18 10.59 -4.40
N PHE A 148 -8.09 9.61 -4.41
CA PHE A 148 -7.97 8.38 -5.19
C PHE A 148 -8.76 8.43 -6.51
N LEU A 149 -8.82 9.58 -7.18
CA LEU A 149 -9.45 9.70 -8.50
C LEU A 149 -8.50 9.20 -9.59
N PRO A 150 -8.82 8.13 -10.35
CA PRO A 150 -8.03 7.70 -11.48
C PRO A 150 -7.92 8.79 -12.56
N PHE A 151 -6.73 9.01 -13.11
CA PHE A 151 -6.51 9.93 -14.22
C PHE A 151 -5.38 9.46 -15.14
N LEU A 152 -5.31 9.99 -16.34
CA LEU A 152 -4.28 9.66 -17.34
C LEU A 152 -4.14 8.15 -17.62
N HIS A 153 -5.22 7.38 -17.55
CA HIS A 153 -5.24 5.92 -17.71
C HIS A 153 -4.46 5.14 -16.62
N LEU A 154 -4.05 5.80 -15.54
CA LEU A 154 -3.49 5.17 -14.35
C LEU A 154 -4.61 4.68 -13.42
N SER A 155 -4.32 3.60 -12.68
CA SER A 155 -5.17 3.17 -11.56
C SER A 155 -5.23 4.23 -10.46
N GLU A 156 -6.17 4.07 -9.52
CA GLU A 156 -6.36 5.02 -8.42
C GLU A 156 -5.14 5.16 -7.52
N ASP A 157 -4.42 4.04 -7.28
CA ASP A 157 -3.20 3.97 -6.49
C ASP A 157 -2.03 4.72 -7.16
N LEU A 158 -1.78 4.49 -8.44
CA LEU A 158 -0.74 5.21 -9.17
C LEU A 158 -1.09 6.67 -9.39
N SER A 159 -2.37 6.99 -9.62
CA SER A 159 -2.84 8.37 -9.69
C SER A 159 -2.61 9.12 -8.37
N PHE A 160 -2.80 8.44 -7.23
CA PHE A 160 -2.48 8.96 -5.91
C PHE A 160 -0.97 9.24 -5.77
N CYS A 161 -0.12 8.28 -6.16
CA CYS A 161 1.34 8.42 -6.10
C CYS A 161 1.86 9.61 -6.94
N VAL A 162 1.34 9.80 -8.15
CA VAL A 162 1.70 10.94 -9.01
C VAL A 162 1.32 12.27 -8.34
N ARG A 163 0.15 12.35 -7.71
CA ARG A 163 -0.26 13.55 -6.97
C ARG A 163 0.64 13.81 -5.76
N MET A 164 1.01 12.76 -5.00
CA MET A 164 1.97 12.89 -3.90
C MET A 164 3.29 13.47 -4.37
N ALA A 165 3.84 12.94 -5.46
CA ALA A 165 5.11 13.42 -6.04
C ALA A 165 5.02 14.90 -6.47
N ALA A 166 3.87 15.35 -6.99
CA ALA A 166 3.63 16.76 -7.36
C ALA A 166 3.59 17.72 -6.14
N HIS A 167 3.49 17.17 -4.91
CA HIS A 167 3.56 17.91 -3.65
C HIS A 167 4.86 17.63 -2.87
N ASP A 168 5.91 17.16 -3.55
CA ASP A 168 7.23 16.83 -2.97
C ASP A 168 7.17 15.83 -1.80
N ARG A 169 6.11 15.00 -1.74
CA ARG A 169 5.96 13.94 -0.73
C ARG A 169 6.79 12.72 -1.12
N ARG A 170 7.52 12.17 -0.14
CA ARG A 170 8.48 11.08 -0.35
C ARG A 170 7.84 9.71 -0.10
N MET A 171 7.98 8.82 -1.08
CA MET A 171 7.49 7.45 -1.04
C MET A 171 8.62 6.45 -1.04
N ALA A 172 8.49 5.38 -0.27
CA ALA A 172 9.46 4.28 -0.23
C ALA A 172 8.79 2.91 -0.26
N CYS A 173 9.58 1.91 -0.62
CA CYS A 173 9.30 0.51 -0.34
C CYS A 173 10.30 -0.02 0.68
N ASP A 174 9.82 -0.73 1.69
CA ASP A 174 10.67 -1.55 2.56
C ASP A 174 10.63 -3.00 2.08
N SER A 175 11.69 -3.44 1.38
CA SER A 175 11.79 -4.82 0.89
C SER A 175 12.04 -5.87 1.99
N ARG A 176 12.25 -5.46 3.24
CA ARG A 176 12.27 -6.35 4.41
C ARG A 176 10.86 -6.74 4.84
N VAL A 177 9.86 -5.90 4.53
CA VAL A 177 8.43 -6.15 4.79
C VAL A 177 7.83 -6.87 3.58
N LYS A 178 7.76 -8.20 3.66
CA LYS A 178 7.31 -9.05 2.55
C LYS A 178 5.84 -9.44 2.73
N LEU A 179 5.03 -9.10 1.75
CA LEU A 179 3.61 -9.39 1.75
C LEU A 179 3.28 -10.51 0.76
N GLY A 180 2.28 -11.32 1.07
CA GLY A 180 1.69 -12.28 0.14
C GLY A 180 0.39 -11.75 -0.42
N HIS A 181 0.13 -11.96 -1.70
CA HIS A 181 -1.09 -11.56 -2.38
C HIS A 181 -1.92 -12.81 -2.67
N MET A 182 -3.06 -12.94 -2.02
CA MET A 182 -3.93 -14.11 -2.09
C MET A 182 -4.65 -14.22 -3.43
N GLY A 183 -4.71 -15.43 -3.94
CA GLY A 183 -5.45 -15.80 -5.14
C GLY A 183 -5.76 -17.29 -5.04
N THR A 184 -5.69 -18.02 -6.15
CA THR A 184 -5.69 -19.51 -6.13
C THR A 184 -4.46 -20.07 -5.42
N ILE A 185 -3.39 -19.27 -5.37
CA ILE A 185 -2.15 -19.52 -4.59
C ILE A 185 -1.73 -18.20 -3.92
N VAL A 186 -0.80 -18.27 -2.97
CA VAL A 186 -0.17 -17.06 -2.41
C VAL A 186 0.95 -16.59 -3.34
N PHE A 187 0.75 -15.46 -4.01
CA PHE A 187 1.78 -14.82 -4.82
C PHE A 187 2.75 -14.06 -3.90
N SER A 188 3.99 -14.50 -3.83
CA SER A 188 5.00 -13.94 -2.95
C SER A 188 6.37 -13.97 -3.60
N GLU A 189 7.34 -13.31 -3.01
CA GLU A 189 8.73 -13.29 -3.48
C GLU A 189 9.33 -14.70 -3.67
N LYS A 190 8.86 -15.70 -2.90
CA LYS A 190 9.31 -17.10 -3.05
C LYS A 190 9.04 -17.69 -4.45
N LEU A 191 8.04 -17.16 -5.16
CA LEU A 191 7.70 -17.55 -6.53
C LEU A 191 8.31 -16.60 -7.58
N TYR A 192 8.93 -15.51 -7.13
CA TYR A 192 9.53 -14.53 -8.02
C TYR A 192 10.79 -15.09 -8.69
N LYS A 193 10.81 -15.04 -10.03
CA LYS A 193 12.00 -15.30 -10.84
C LYS A 193 12.28 -14.06 -11.67
N HIS A 194 13.44 -13.49 -11.50
CA HIS A 194 13.84 -12.30 -12.25
C HIS A 194 13.78 -12.57 -13.76
N PRO A 195 13.18 -11.70 -14.59
CA PRO A 195 13.01 -11.95 -16.05
C PRO A 195 14.31 -12.14 -16.82
N LYS A 196 15.44 -11.64 -16.29
CA LYS A 196 16.77 -11.72 -16.93
C LYS A 196 17.61 -12.90 -16.46
N GLY A 197 17.08 -13.81 -15.64
CA GLY A 197 17.77 -14.95 -15.02
C GLY A 197 17.27 -16.31 -15.47
N GLY A 198 16.85 -16.45 -16.75
CA GLY A 198 16.48 -17.71 -17.37
C GLY A 198 17.42 -18.07 -18.48
#